data_06ae167fd82829b9d1b03a6eb447f515
#
_entry.id   06ae167fd82829b9d1b03a6eb447f515
#
_cell.length_a   1.000
_cell.length_b   1.000
_cell.length_c   1.000
_cell.angle_alpha   90.00
_cell.angle_beta   90.00
_cell.angle_gamma   90.00
#
_symmetry.space_group_name_H-M   'P 1'
#
loop_
_entity.id
_entity.type
_entity.pdbx_description
1 polymer ?
#
loop_
_entity_poly.entity_id
_entity_poly.type
_entity_poly.pdbx_seq_one_letter_code
_entity_poly.pdbx_strand_id
1 'polypeptide(L)'
;MDKRIVKTREAIFNAFLDLAAQKDIDKISVVELCQKADINKSTFYLHYKSIEECFQSCFDFFSSQIVALGKDINYSNVSVSPEQNVRDILDAVEQNTKYFEKFKNTLVYDYAIKALKENMVEAICKANNININDNYHEVAKVTFLVGGCADVITKLIPNYNREEIERLMVDVIKRKQ
;
A
#
# COMPACT_ATOMS: atom_id res chain seq x y z
N MET A 1 -20.54 9.03 4.07
CA MET A 1 -19.50 9.82 4.77
C MET A 1 -19.56 11.25 4.25
N ASP A 2 -19.53 12.26 5.13
CA ASP A 2 -19.62 13.66 4.73
C ASP A 2 -18.45 14.04 3.81
N LYS A 3 -18.74 14.64 2.65
CA LYS A 3 -17.74 15.06 1.65
C LYS A 3 -16.69 16.03 2.22
N ARG A 4 -17.05 16.80 3.25
CA ARG A 4 -16.15 17.74 3.93
C ARG A 4 -15.08 16.98 4.71
N ILE A 5 -15.49 15.92 5.43
CA ILE A 5 -14.56 15.06 6.21
C ILE A 5 -13.56 14.39 5.28
N VAL A 6 -14.00 13.87 4.13
CA VAL A 6 -13.12 13.24 3.14
C VAL A 6 -12.08 14.23 2.63
N LYS A 7 -12.53 15.43 2.20
CA LYS A 7 -11.62 16.49 1.72
C LYS A 7 -10.60 16.92 2.77
N THR A 8 -11.03 17.07 4.03
CA THR A 8 -10.13 17.44 5.13
C THR A 8 -9.07 16.35 5.35
N ARG A 9 -9.46 15.07 5.37
CA ARG A 9 -8.52 13.96 5.51
C ARG A 9 -7.53 13.90 4.35
N GLU A 10 -8.00 14.07 3.12
CA GLU A 10 -7.11 14.12 1.94
C GLU A 10 -6.13 15.30 2.02
N ALA A 11 -6.56 16.48 2.47
CA ALA A 11 -5.69 17.64 2.65
C ALA A 11 -4.61 17.37 3.70
N ILE A 12 -4.99 16.83 4.86
CA ILE A 12 -4.07 16.43 5.93
C ILE A 12 -3.08 15.38 5.41
N PHE A 13 -3.56 14.35 4.72
CA PHE A 13 -2.71 13.30 4.17
C PHE A 13 -1.69 13.83 3.18
N ASN A 14 -2.11 14.65 2.22
CA ASN A 14 -1.20 15.24 1.26
C ASN A 14 -0.14 16.12 1.93
N ALA A 15 -0.54 16.95 2.89
CA ALA A 15 0.38 17.78 3.66
C ALA A 15 1.37 16.95 4.48
N PHE A 16 0.90 15.85 5.08
CA PHE A 16 1.74 14.92 5.81
C PHE A 16 2.82 14.29 4.91
N LEU A 17 2.44 13.75 3.74
CA LEU A 17 3.39 13.17 2.80
C LEU A 17 4.43 14.17 2.31
N ASP A 18 4.03 15.41 2.03
CA ASP A 18 4.95 16.46 1.62
C ASP A 18 5.94 16.85 2.72
N LEU A 19 5.56 16.75 4.00
CA LEU A 19 6.46 16.98 5.13
C LEU A 19 7.35 15.78 5.40
N ALA A 20 6.81 14.57 5.33
CA ALA A 20 7.54 13.31 5.51
C ALA A 20 8.60 13.06 4.42
N ALA A 21 8.47 13.72 3.27
CA ALA A 21 9.53 13.73 2.25
C ALA A 21 10.76 14.57 2.64
N GLN A 22 10.63 15.46 3.63
CA GLN A 22 11.68 16.41 4.02
C GLN A 22 12.30 16.11 5.37
N LYS A 23 11.60 15.39 6.24
CA LYS A 23 12.03 15.11 7.62
C LYS A 23 11.33 13.88 8.22
N ASP A 24 11.91 13.38 9.30
CA ASP A 24 11.36 12.28 10.08
C ASP A 24 10.01 12.64 10.70
N ILE A 25 9.16 11.64 10.93
CA ILE A 25 7.79 11.84 11.46
C ILE A 25 7.80 12.53 12.83
N ASP A 26 8.73 12.15 13.69
CA ASP A 26 8.89 12.71 15.05
C ASP A 26 9.25 14.20 15.06
N LYS A 27 9.73 14.72 13.93
CA LYS A 27 10.05 16.14 13.70
C LYS A 27 8.90 16.92 13.08
N ILE A 28 7.81 16.27 12.70
CA ILE A 28 6.63 16.94 12.14
C ILE A 28 5.75 17.45 13.28
N SER A 29 5.51 18.76 13.33
CA SER A 29 4.62 19.34 14.33
C SER A 29 3.18 19.47 13.81
N VAL A 30 2.20 19.38 14.72
CA VAL A 30 0.79 19.63 14.39
C VAL A 30 0.58 21.04 13.79
N VAL A 31 1.34 22.03 14.28
CA VAL A 31 1.27 23.41 13.76
C VAL A 31 1.60 23.47 12.29
N GLU A 32 2.73 22.90 11.93
CA GLU A 32 3.25 22.89 10.58
C GLU A 32 2.37 22.06 9.62
N LEU A 33 1.89 20.90 10.09
CA LEU A 33 0.95 20.08 9.33
C LEU A 33 -0.35 20.85 9.05
N CYS A 34 -0.91 21.52 10.07
CA CYS A 34 -2.11 22.33 9.91
C CYS A 34 -1.92 23.49 8.93
N GLN A 35 -0.80 24.21 9.02
CA GLN A 35 -0.47 25.27 8.10
C GLN A 35 -0.38 24.76 6.65
N LYS A 36 0.29 23.64 6.45
CA LYS A 36 0.45 23.05 5.11
C LYS A 36 -0.85 22.48 4.55
N ALA A 37 -1.72 21.97 5.41
CA ALA A 37 -3.04 21.43 5.03
C ALA A 37 -4.13 22.49 4.91
N ASP A 38 -3.81 23.76 5.20
CA ASP A 38 -4.74 24.90 5.25
C ASP A 38 -5.95 24.61 6.19
N ILE A 39 -5.65 24.11 7.39
CA ILE A 39 -6.65 23.87 8.45
C ILE A 39 -6.20 24.48 9.77
N ASN A 40 -7.14 24.69 10.69
CA ASN A 40 -6.78 25.07 12.05
C ASN A 40 -6.53 23.85 12.95
N LYS A 41 -5.84 24.05 14.08
CA LYS A 41 -5.51 23.00 15.03
C LYS A 41 -6.75 22.29 15.59
N SER A 42 -7.85 23.01 15.82
CA SER A 42 -9.10 22.41 16.32
C SER A 42 -9.66 21.42 15.29
N THR A 43 -9.58 21.71 14.00
CA THR A 43 -9.96 20.78 12.94
C THR A 43 -9.07 19.53 12.94
N PHE A 44 -7.75 19.67 13.13
CA PHE A 44 -6.86 18.52 13.25
C PHE A 44 -7.26 17.63 14.43
N TYR A 45 -7.45 18.23 15.62
CA TYR A 45 -7.79 17.48 16.82
C TYR A 45 -9.21 16.88 16.84
N LEU A 46 -10.10 17.29 15.92
CA LEU A 46 -11.35 16.57 15.66
C LEU A 46 -11.15 15.22 14.98
N HIS A 47 -10.01 15.05 14.28
CA HIS A 47 -9.72 13.85 13.50
C HIS A 47 -8.64 12.97 14.13
N TYR A 48 -7.62 13.56 14.76
CA TYR A 48 -6.43 12.87 15.26
C TYR A 48 -5.95 13.46 16.59
N LYS A 49 -5.47 12.60 17.49
CA LYS A 49 -4.92 13.03 18.79
C LYS A 49 -3.45 13.43 18.69
N SER A 50 -2.72 12.87 17.73
CA SER A 50 -1.29 13.10 17.54
C SER A 50 -0.88 12.96 16.06
N ILE A 51 0.38 13.29 15.75
CA ILE A 51 0.99 13.08 14.43
C ILE A 51 1.09 11.58 14.11
N GLU A 52 1.42 10.76 15.10
CA GLU A 52 1.53 9.31 14.97
C GLU A 52 0.17 8.68 14.61
N GLU A 53 -0.93 9.09 15.28
CA GLU A 53 -2.28 8.63 14.96
C GLU A 53 -2.70 9.10 13.56
N CYS A 54 -2.34 10.32 13.18
CA CYS A 54 -2.56 10.83 11.83
C CYS A 54 -1.83 9.98 10.79
N PHE A 55 -0.54 9.68 11.01
CA PHE A 55 0.25 8.82 10.15
C PHE A 55 -0.38 7.42 10.00
N GLN A 56 -0.70 6.79 11.14
CA GLN A 56 -1.29 5.45 11.13
C GLN A 56 -2.62 5.43 10.36
N SER A 57 -3.50 6.41 10.61
CA SER A 57 -4.77 6.53 9.88
C SER A 57 -4.58 6.76 8.37
N CYS A 58 -3.57 7.54 7.98
CA CYS A 58 -3.23 7.75 6.57
C CYS A 58 -2.70 6.48 5.93
N PHE A 59 -1.82 5.78 6.63
CA PHE A 59 -1.26 4.50 6.19
C PHE A 59 -2.36 3.43 6.06
N ASP A 60 -3.24 3.31 7.05
CA ASP A 60 -4.35 2.34 7.04
C ASP A 60 -5.32 2.62 5.87
N PHE A 61 -5.63 3.89 5.63
CA PHE A 61 -6.45 4.27 4.48
C PHE A 61 -5.80 3.86 3.16
N PHE A 62 -4.53 4.15 2.97
CA PHE A 62 -3.78 3.80 1.76
C PHE A 62 -3.64 2.28 1.61
N SER A 63 -3.20 1.60 2.67
CA SER A 63 -3.01 0.15 2.64
C SER A 63 -4.31 -0.61 2.41
N SER A 64 -5.44 -0.13 2.97
CA SER A 64 -6.75 -0.76 2.79
C SER A 64 -7.20 -0.82 1.32
N GLN A 65 -6.84 0.18 0.51
CA GLN A 65 -7.16 0.20 -0.92
C GLN A 65 -6.43 -0.94 -1.65
N ILE A 66 -5.16 -1.17 -1.31
CA ILE A 66 -4.33 -2.20 -1.92
C ILE A 66 -4.63 -3.58 -1.33
N VAL A 67 -4.81 -3.66 -0.02
CA VAL A 67 -5.15 -4.92 0.67
C VAL A 67 -6.54 -5.44 0.26
N ALA A 68 -7.48 -4.55 -0.10
CA ALA A 68 -8.78 -4.96 -0.62
C ALA A 68 -8.65 -5.87 -1.85
N LEU A 69 -7.63 -5.66 -2.69
CA LEU A 69 -7.34 -6.50 -3.85
C LEU A 69 -6.87 -7.90 -3.46
N GLY A 70 -6.13 -8.03 -2.36
CA GLY A 70 -5.69 -9.33 -1.84
C GLY A 70 -6.84 -10.26 -1.46
N LYS A 71 -8.02 -9.71 -1.14
CA LYS A 71 -9.22 -10.49 -0.80
C LYS A 71 -9.81 -11.21 -2.02
N ASP A 72 -9.62 -10.67 -3.21
CA ASP A 72 -10.14 -11.21 -4.46
C ASP A 72 -9.12 -12.16 -5.13
N ILE A 73 -7.88 -12.19 -4.64
CA ILE A 73 -6.85 -13.11 -5.12
C ILE A 73 -7.18 -14.53 -4.61
N ASN A 74 -7.72 -15.35 -5.48
CA ASN A 74 -7.82 -16.78 -5.22
C ASN A 74 -6.43 -17.42 -5.41
N TYR A 75 -5.73 -17.64 -4.30
CA TYR A 75 -4.36 -18.17 -4.32
C TYR A 75 -4.26 -19.52 -5.02
N SER A 76 -5.27 -20.39 -4.89
CA SER A 76 -5.33 -21.67 -5.59
C SER A 76 -5.40 -21.51 -7.13
N ASN A 77 -5.89 -20.37 -7.61
CA ASN A 77 -6.01 -20.03 -9.02
C ASN A 77 -4.88 -19.12 -9.52
N VAL A 78 -3.99 -18.61 -8.67
CA VAL A 78 -2.86 -17.77 -9.10
C VAL A 78 -2.01 -18.49 -10.14
N SER A 79 -1.81 -19.80 -9.97
CA SER A 79 -1.11 -20.64 -10.94
C SER A 79 -1.95 -20.99 -12.17
N VAL A 80 -3.28 -20.92 -12.08
CA VAL A 80 -4.20 -21.29 -13.18
C VAL A 80 -4.48 -20.10 -14.09
N SER A 81 -4.57 -18.89 -13.53
CA SER A 81 -4.85 -17.65 -14.28
C SER A 81 -3.94 -16.52 -13.83
N PRO A 82 -2.62 -16.66 -13.97
CA PRO A 82 -1.67 -15.64 -13.51
C PRO A 82 -1.84 -14.32 -14.24
N GLU A 83 -2.27 -14.34 -15.52
CA GLU A 83 -2.47 -13.14 -16.33
C GLU A 83 -3.52 -12.21 -15.73
N GLN A 84 -4.66 -12.76 -15.30
CA GLN A 84 -5.72 -11.92 -14.72
C GLN A 84 -5.29 -11.35 -13.38
N ASN A 85 -4.72 -12.16 -12.52
CA ASN A 85 -4.25 -11.71 -11.20
C ASN A 85 -3.17 -10.62 -11.31
N VAL A 86 -2.24 -10.76 -12.26
CA VAL A 86 -1.20 -9.74 -12.51
C VAL A 86 -1.83 -8.44 -13.03
N ARG A 87 -2.79 -8.51 -13.97
CA ARG A 87 -3.50 -7.33 -14.45
C ARG A 87 -4.23 -6.61 -13.33
N ASP A 88 -4.97 -7.32 -12.51
CA ASP A 88 -5.72 -6.75 -11.39
C ASP A 88 -4.81 -6.02 -10.40
N ILE A 89 -3.63 -6.59 -10.11
CA ILE A 89 -2.60 -5.95 -9.29
C ILE A 89 -2.07 -4.67 -9.94
N LEU A 90 -1.72 -4.73 -11.24
CA LEU A 90 -1.19 -3.58 -11.96
C LEU A 90 -2.23 -2.47 -12.09
N ASP A 91 -3.49 -2.79 -12.37
CA ASP A 91 -4.59 -1.83 -12.44
C ASP A 91 -4.76 -1.07 -11.12
N ALA A 92 -4.67 -1.78 -10.02
CA ALA A 92 -4.77 -1.16 -8.72
C ALA A 92 -3.59 -0.27 -8.36
N VAL A 93 -2.38 -0.67 -8.75
CA VAL A 93 -1.19 0.18 -8.59
C VAL A 93 -1.35 1.46 -9.42
N GLU A 94 -1.79 1.35 -10.69
CA GLU A 94 -2.01 2.51 -11.55
C GLU A 94 -3.07 3.47 -11.02
N GLN A 95 -4.19 2.96 -10.52
CA GLN A 95 -5.24 3.78 -9.89
C GLN A 95 -4.73 4.55 -8.67
N ASN A 96 -3.67 4.06 -8.02
CA ASN A 96 -3.08 4.65 -6.83
C ASN A 96 -1.71 5.29 -7.06
N THR A 97 -1.23 5.39 -8.31
CA THR A 97 0.12 5.87 -8.67
C THR A 97 0.48 7.19 -8.01
N LYS A 98 -0.43 8.16 -7.98
CA LYS A 98 -0.19 9.47 -7.38
C LYS A 98 0.17 9.39 -5.88
N TYR A 99 -0.37 8.43 -5.15
CA TYR A 99 -0.05 8.21 -3.73
C TYR A 99 1.27 7.46 -3.60
N PHE A 100 1.52 6.46 -4.45
CA PHE A 100 2.81 5.75 -4.49
C PHE A 100 3.97 6.69 -4.76
N GLU A 101 3.86 7.57 -5.74
CA GLU A 101 4.91 8.53 -6.08
C GLU A 101 5.20 9.50 -4.92
N LYS A 102 4.18 10.00 -4.24
CA LYS A 102 4.36 10.84 -3.06
C LYS A 102 4.99 10.06 -1.90
N PHE A 103 4.52 8.84 -1.67
CA PHE A 103 4.98 7.99 -0.58
C PHE A 103 6.42 7.54 -0.76
N LYS A 104 6.82 7.20 -2.00
CA LYS A 104 8.17 6.79 -2.39
C LYS A 104 9.25 7.80 -1.99
N ASN A 105 8.90 9.08 -1.95
CA ASN A 105 9.82 10.15 -1.59
C ASN A 105 9.87 10.43 -0.08
N THR A 106 9.19 9.65 0.75
CA THR A 106 9.19 9.83 2.21
C THR A 106 10.25 8.96 2.87
N LEU A 107 10.75 9.41 4.05
CA LEU A 107 11.69 8.65 4.87
C LEU A 107 11.07 7.39 5.50
N VAL A 108 9.75 7.27 5.43
CA VAL A 108 9.00 6.12 5.97
C VAL A 108 8.62 5.09 4.91
N TYR A 109 9.07 5.28 3.67
CA TYR A 109 8.69 4.43 2.54
C TYR A 109 8.98 2.95 2.78
N ASP A 110 10.19 2.62 3.22
CA ASP A 110 10.58 1.23 3.45
C ASP A 110 9.74 0.56 4.55
N TYR A 111 9.46 1.29 5.62
CA TYR A 111 8.57 0.82 6.69
C TYR A 111 7.16 0.54 6.16
N ALA A 112 6.62 1.46 5.39
CA ALA A 112 5.27 1.35 4.86
C ALA A 112 5.14 0.22 3.82
N ILE A 113 6.13 0.04 2.94
CA ILE A 113 6.13 -1.08 1.99
C ILE A 113 6.22 -2.42 2.73
N LYS A 114 7.04 -2.50 3.79
CA LYS A 114 7.12 -3.70 4.63
C LYS A 114 5.75 -4.03 5.25
N ALA A 115 5.13 -3.06 5.92
CA ALA A 115 3.82 -3.25 6.56
C ALA A 115 2.71 -3.57 5.53
N LEU A 116 2.76 -2.96 4.33
CA LEU A 116 1.84 -3.29 3.24
C LEU A 116 1.98 -4.75 2.78
N LYS A 117 3.22 -5.24 2.62
CA LYS A 117 3.48 -6.64 2.27
C LYS A 117 2.92 -7.61 3.34
N GLU A 118 3.15 -7.31 4.61
CA GLU A 118 2.65 -8.11 5.74
C GLU A 118 1.11 -8.15 5.76
N ASN A 119 0.44 -6.99 5.64
CA ASN A 119 -1.01 -6.90 5.57
C ASN A 119 -1.59 -7.63 4.35
N MET A 120 -0.90 -7.61 3.20
CA MET A 120 -1.32 -8.31 2.00
C MET A 120 -1.23 -9.83 2.18
N VAL A 121 -0.13 -10.34 2.76
CA VAL A 121 0.03 -11.76 3.08
C VAL A 121 -1.09 -12.22 4.02
N GLU A 122 -1.38 -11.46 5.07
CA GLU A 122 -2.46 -11.77 6.01
C GLU A 122 -3.82 -11.81 5.31
N ALA A 123 -4.12 -10.82 4.47
CA ALA A 123 -5.38 -10.75 3.73
C ALA A 123 -5.57 -11.93 2.77
N ILE A 124 -4.54 -12.31 2.03
CA ILE A 124 -4.57 -13.45 1.11
C ILE A 124 -4.72 -14.77 1.89
N CYS A 125 -3.96 -14.96 2.96
CA CYS A 125 -4.08 -16.15 3.81
C CYS A 125 -5.49 -16.29 4.37
N LYS A 126 -6.05 -15.20 4.91
CA LYS A 126 -7.41 -15.18 5.44
C LYS A 126 -8.47 -15.50 4.37
N ALA A 127 -8.37 -14.89 3.19
CA ALA A 127 -9.31 -15.10 2.08
C ALA A 127 -9.29 -16.54 1.56
N ASN A 128 -8.16 -17.24 1.69
CA ASN A 128 -7.97 -18.61 1.21
C ASN A 128 -7.99 -19.66 2.33
N ASN A 129 -8.42 -19.31 3.54
CA ASN A 129 -8.47 -20.20 4.72
C ASN A 129 -7.11 -20.84 5.07
N ILE A 130 -6.01 -20.14 4.82
CA ILE A 130 -4.66 -20.55 5.20
C ILE A 130 -4.39 -20.06 6.63
N ASN A 131 -4.17 -21.00 7.55
CA ASN A 131 -3.80 -20.64 8.92
C ASN A 131 -2.33 -20.23 8.99
N ILE A 132 -2.09 -18.97 9.34
CA ILE A 132 -0.74 -18.38 9.39
C ILE A 132 0.15 -19.08 10.41
N ASN A 133 -0.42 -19.62 11.49
CA ASN A 133 0.35 -20.23 12.57
C ASN A 133 0.71 -21.71 12.32
N ASP A 134 -0.04 -22.41 11.47
CA ASP A 134 0.09 -23.86 11.32
C ASP A 134 0.52 -24.28 9.91
N ASN A 135 0.29 -23.46 8.89
CA ASN A 135 0.57 -23.81 7.49
C ASN A 135 1.75 -23.04 6.91
N TYR A 136 2.93 -23.20 7.51
CA TYR A 136 4.15 -22.48 7.12
C TYR A 136 4.50 -22.60 5.64
N HIS A 137 4.21 -23.74 5.02
CA HIS A 137 4.53 -23.96 3.60
C HIS A 137 3.71 -23.05 2.68
N GLU A 138 2.40 -22.98 2.89
CA GLU A 138 1.53 -22.11 2.10
C GLU A 138 1.77 -20.62 2.43
N VAL A 139 1.99 -20.29 3.70
CA VAL A 139 2.35 -18.92 4.11
C VAL A 139 3.65 -18.46 3.45
N ALA A 140 4.67 -19.32 3.38
CA ALA A 140 5.92 -19.03 2.70
C ALA A 140 5.73 -18.75 1.20
N LYS A 141 4.89 -19.54 0.52
CA LYS A 141 4.57 -19.31 -0.89
C LYS A 141 3.86 -17.98 -1.12
N VAL A 142 2.85 -17.66 -0.29
CA VAL A 142 2.13 -16.38 -0.35
C VAL A 142 3.11 -15.22 -0.10
N THR A 143 3.95 -15.34 0.93
CA THR A 143 4.97 -14.33 1.26
C THR A 143 5.94 -14.09 0.11
N PHE A 144 6.41 -15.16 -0.52
CA PHE A 144 7.31 -15.07 -1.66
C PHE A 144 6.64 -14.39 -2.86
N LEU A 145 5.39 -14.75 -3.15
CA LEU A 145 4.61 -14.15 -4.24
C LEU A 145 4.40 -12.64 -4.00
N VAL A 146 3.89 -12.28 -2.82
CA VAL A 146 3.64 -10.89 -2.44
C VAL A 146 4.95 -10.09 -2.47
N GLY A 147 6.02 -10.61 -1.88
CA GLY A 147 7.32 -9.96 -1.84
C GLY A 147 7.89 -9.73 -3.24
N GLY A 148 7.90 -10.78 -4.08
CA GLY A 148 8.39 -10.70 -5.45
C GLY A 148 7.58 -9.72 -6.31
N CYS A 149 6.26 -9.78 -6.27
CA CYS A 149 5.39 -8.85 -7.00
C CYS A 149 5.60 -7.41 -6.53
N ALA A 150 5.61 -7.16 -5.22
CA ALA A 150 5.81 -5.82 -4.69
C ALA A 150 7.18 -5.24 -5.08
N ASP A 151 8.25 -6.03 -5.05
CA ASP A 151 9.59 -5.57 -5.41
C ASP A 151 9.71 -5.30 -6.93
N VAL A 152 9.11 -6.13 -7.78
CA VAL A 152 9.03 -5.87 -9.22
C VAL A 152 8.29 -4.55 -9.48
N ILE A 153 7.12 -4.39 -8.89
CA ILE A 153 6.27 -3.20 -9.06
C ILE A 153 7.03 -1.94 -8.60
N THR A 154 7.56 -1.94 -7.39
CA THR A 154 8.17 -0.74 -6.81
C THR A 154 9.49 -0.34 -7.46
N LYS A 155 10.26 -1.31 -7.95
CA LYS A 155 11.59 -1.07 -8.54
C LYS A 155 11.57 -0.90 -10.05
N LEU A 156 10.68 -1.59 -10.76
CA LEU A 156 10.72 -1.67 -12.21
C LEU A 156 9.67 -0.79 -12.91
N ILE A 157 8.47 -0.61 -12.35
CA ILE A 157 7.41 0.20 -13.00
C ILE A 157 7.89 1.58 -13.44
N PRO A 158 8.74 2.32 -12.69
CA PRO A 158 9.21 3.63 -13.14
C PRO A 158 10.03 3.60 -14.44
N ASN A 159 10.59 2.45 -14.83
CA ASN A 159 11.55 2.32 -15.91
C ASN A 159 11.10 1.40 -17.06
N TYR A 160 10.00 0.68 -16.90
CA TYR A 160 9.50 -0.29 -17.86
C TYR A 160 8.04 -0.01 -18.21
N ASN A 161 7.63 -0.37 -19.41
CA ASN A 161 6.23 -0.26 -19.77
C ASN A 161 5.40 -1.38 -19.10
N ARG A 162 4.11 -1.12 -18.95
CA ARG A 162 3.17 -2.04 -18.29
C ARG A 162 3.16 -3.44 -18.93
N GLU A 163 3.14 -3.53 -20.25
CA GLU A 163 3.07 -4.82 -20.95
C GLU A 163 4.29 -5.70 -20.71
N GLU A 164 5.47 -5.08 -20.61
CA GLU A 164 6.70 -5.77 -20.27
C GLU A 164 6.67 -6.31 -18.83
N ILE A 165 6.20 -5.52 -17.89
CA ILE A 165 6.06 -5.94 -16.49
C ILE A 165 5.04 -7.06 -16.37
N GLU A 166 3.88 -6.94 -16.99
CA GLU A 166 2.84 -7.97 -17.00
C GLU A 166 3.42 -9.30 -17.49
N ARG A 167 4.08 -9.29 -18.65
CA ARG A 167 4.71 -10.47 -19.24
C ARG A 167 5.75 -11.09 -18.31
N LEU A 168 6.62 -10.27 -17.75
CA LEU A 168 7.69 -10.72 -16.86
C LEU A 168 7.12 -11.37 -15.59
N MET A 169 6.13 -10.75 -14.95
CA MET A 169 5.49 -11.28 -13.76
C MET A 169 4.78 -12.60 -14.04
N VAL A 170 4.03 -12.70 -15.14
CA VAL A 170 3.35 -13.92 -15.58
C VAL A 170 4.36 -15.04 -15.84
N ASP A 171 5.45 -14.75 -16.54
CA ASP A 171 6.49 -15.72 -16.83
C ASP A 171 7.15 -16.27 -15.56
N VAL A 172 7.44 -15.39 -14.58
CA VAL A 172 8.02 -15.81 -13.29
C VAL A 172 7.05 -16.72 -12.52
N ILE A 173 5.75 -16.40 -12.51
CA ILE A 173 4.73 -17.20 -11.83
C ILE A 173 4.59 -18.56 -12.50
N LYS A 174 4.57 -18.64 -13.83
CA LYS A 174 4.41 -19.90 -14.59
C LYS A 174 5.61 -20.84 -14.50
N ARG A 175 6.83 -20.31 -14.42
CA ARG A 175 8.06 -21.14 -14.34
C ARG A 175 8.23 -21.89 -13.02
N LYS A 176 7.37 -21.65 -12.04
CA LYS A 176 7.40 -22.32 -10.73
C LYS A 176 6.48 -23.56 -10.65
N GLN A 177 5.89 -23.94 -11.75
CA GLN A 177 5.19 -25.23 -11.93
C GLN A 177 6.14 -26.24 -12.55
#